data_1b7a9989936ba3039a16b1d94cd97137
#
_entry.id   1b7a9989936ba3039a16b1d94cd97137
#
_cell.length_a   1.000
_cell.length_b   1.000
_cell.length_c   1.000
_cell.angle_alpha   90.00
_cell.angle_beta   90.00
_cell.angle_gamma   90.00
#
_symmetry.space_group_name_H-M   'P 1'
#
loop_
_entity.id
_entity.type
_entity.pdbx_description
1 polymer ?
#
loop_
_entity_poly.entity_id
_entity_poly.type
_entity_poly.pdbx_seq_one_letter_code
_entity_poly.pdbx_strand_id
1 'polypeptide(L)'
;MPSRITQRIDQVPTGDITAVTAGSGLAGGGTSGAVTLTVDTDAKGDLIVGTAADTATKLSVGTNTYVLTADSSTASGLSWTSPTTGDITGVTAGTAISGGGSSGTVTVNVNVETATLQLAGQVFG
;
A
#
# COMPACT_ATOMS: atom_id res chain seq x y z
N MET A 1 3.15 -67.23 -19.59
CA MET A 1 4.24 -66.32 -19.28
C MET A 1 3.74 -65.16 -18.42
N PRO A 2 3.62 -65.37 -17.11
CA PRO A 2 3.06 -64.34 -16.22
C PRO A 2 3.96 -63.11 -16.06
N SER A 3 5.25 -63.21 -16.32
CA SER A 3 6.22 -62.12 -16.09
C SER A 3 6.08 -60.91 -17.04
N ARG A 4 5.44 -61.06 -18.21
CA ARG A 4 5.28 -59.95 -19.16
C ARG A 4 4.22 -58.93 -18.74
N ILE A 5 3.18 -59.38 -18.05
CA ILE A 5 2.10 -58.50 -17.57
C ILE A 5 2.57 -57.72 -16.35
N THR A 6 3.33 -58.38 -15.46
CA THR A 6 3.91 -57.76 -14.27
C THR A 6 4.93 -56.68 -14.63
N GLN A 7 5.77 -56.90 -15.64
CA GLN A 7 6.73 -55.91 -16.11
C GLN A 7 6.10 -54.67 -16.76
N ARG A 8 4.93 -54.83 -17.38
CA ARG A 8 4.21 -53.66 -17.96
C ARG A 8 3.54 -52.78 -16.92
N ILE A 9 3.16 -53.34 -15.80
CA ILE A 9 2.57 -52.59 -14.68
C ILE A 9 3.64 -51.80 -13.93
N ASP A 10 4.84 -52.40 -13.78
CA ASP A 10 5.99 -51.73 -13.15
C ASP A 10 6.60 -50.60 -14.03
N GLN A 11 6.24 -50.53 -15.31
CA GLN A 11 6.73 -49.54 -16.24
C GLN A 11 5.69 -48.43 -16.54
N VAL A 12 4.62 -48.37 -15.79
CA VAL A 12 3.77 -47.16 -15.83
C VAL A 12 4.61 -46.01 -15.27
N PRO A 13 4.94 -44.98 -16.07
CA PRO A 13 5.73 -43.87 -15.57
C PRO A 13 5.00 -43.27 -14.37
N THR A 14 5.54 -43.45 -13.18
CA THR A 14 5.21 -42.56 -12.07
C THR A 14 5.72 -41.20 -12.50
N GLY A 15 4.83 -40.24 -12.65
CA GLY A 15 5.15 -38.93 -13.24
C GLY A 15 6.49 -38.37 -12.73
N ASP A 16 7.21 -37.68 -13.59
CA ASP A 16 8.57 -37.17 -13.34
C ASP A 16 8.64 -36.15 -12.17
N ILE A 17 7.49 -35.69 -11.68
CA ILE A 17 7.45 -34.76 -10.55
C ILE A 17 7.45 -35.54 -9.24
N THR A 18 8.53 -35.50 -8.51
CA THR A 18 8.68 -36.15 -7.19
C THR A 18 8.23 -35.23 -6.03
N ALA A 19 8.23 -33.92 -6.25
CA ALA A 19 7.79 -32.96 -5.26
C ALA A 19 7.38 -31.63 -5.92
N VAL A 20 6.42 -30.97 -5.35
CA VAL A 20 6.09 -29.57 -5.60
C VAL A 20 6.33 -28.80 -4.31
N THR A 21 7.22 -27.83 -4.34
CA THR A 21 7.56 -27.00 -3.18
C THR A 21 7.06 -25.58 -3.42
N ALA A 22 6.34 -25.03 -2.46
CA ALA A 22 5.95 -23.63 -2.49
C ALA A 22 7.20 -22.74 -2.40
N GLY A 23 7.30 -21.78 -3.32
CA GLY A 23 8.26 -20.69 -3.24
C GLY A 23 7.79 -19.57 -2.32
N SER A 24 8.59 -18.51 -2.20
CA SER A 24 8.24 -17.36 -1.37
C SER A 24 6.94 -16.69 -1.86
N GLY A 25 6.08 -16.28 -0.96
CA GLY A 25 4.75 -15.73 -1.25
C GLY A 25 3.68 -16.77 -1.59
N LEU A 26 4.04 -18.06 -1.59
CA LEU A 26 3.11 -19.16 -1.78
C LEU A 26 3.14 -20.10 -0.57
N ALA A 27 2.03 -20.77 -0.32
CA ALA A 27 1.89 -21.83 0.69
C ALA A 27 1.44 -23.12 0.03
N GLY A 28 1.70 -24.26 0.68
CA GLY A 28 1.32 -25.58 0.19
C GLY A 28 2.48 -26.35 -0.41
N GLY A 29 2.17 -27.30 -1.26
CA GLY A 29 3.13 -28.24 -1.82
C GLY A 29 2.87 -29.68 -1.40
N GLY A 30 3.63 -30.63 -1.93
CA GLY A 30 3.49 -32.05 -1.61
C GLY A 30 4.34 -32.95 -2.47
N THR A 31 4.41 -34.23 -2.06
CA THR A 31 5.23 -35.25 -2.71
C THR A 31 4.39 -36.35 -3.37
N SER A 32 3.07 -36.29 -3.31
CA SER A 32 2.20 -37.29 -3.91
C SER A 32 0.77 -36.77 -4.09
N GLY A 33 0.03 -37.36 -5.02
CA GLY A 33 -1.36 -37.08 -5.27
C GLY A 33 -1.61 -35.69 -5.86
N ALA A 34 -2.80 -35.14 -5.61
CA ALA A 34 -3.12 -33.78 -6.00
C ALA A 34 -2.45 -32.78 -5.05
N VAL A 35 -1.66 -31.86 -5.63
CA VAL A 35 -0.92 -30.86 -4.87
C VAL A 35 -1.55 -29.48 -5.11
N THR A 36 -1.85 -28.80 -4.01
CA THR A 36 -2.39 -27.44 -4.05
C THR A 36 -1.31 -26.43 -3.64
N LEU A 37 -1.17 -25.40 -4.43
CA LEU A 37 -0.42 -24.18 -4.08
C LEU A 37 -1.42 -23.03 -3.94
N THR A 38 -1.26 -22.26 -2.89
CA THR A 38 -2.08 -21.08 -2.60
C THR A 38 -1.20 -19.86 -2.40
N VAL A 39 -1.76 -18.69 -2.57
CA VAL A 39 -1.09 -17.44 -2.19
C VAL A 39 -1.02 -17.38 -0.66
N ASP A 40 0.14 -17.01 -0.12
CA ASP A 40 0.38 -16.95 1.34
C ASP A 40 -0.21 -15.66 1.95
N THR A 41 -1.53 -15.56 1.96
CA THR A 41 -2.29 -14.47 2.58
C THR A 41 -3.18 -15.02 3.69
N ASP A 42 -3.21 -14.37 4.86
CA ASP A 42 -3.97 -14.79 6.04
C ASP A 42 -5.22 -13.95 6.26
N ALA A 43 -5.23 -12.73 5.74
CA ALA A 43 -6.29 -11.77 5.98
C ALA A 43 -6.71 -11.05 4.70
N LYS A 44 -7.93 -10.54 4.72
CA LYS A 44 -8.45 -9.68 3.65
C LYS A 44 -7.60 -8.41 3.54
N GLY A 45 -7.09 -8.14 2.35
CA GLY A 45 -6.28 -6.96 2.07
C GLY A 45 -4.78 -7.17 2.21
N ASP A 46 -4.32 -8.38 2.60
CA ASP A 46 -2.90 -8.72 2.54
C ASP A 46 -2.40 -8.69 1.10
N LEU A 47 -1.13 -8.31 0.93
CA LEU A 47 -0.45 -8.22 -0.35
C LEU A 47 0.77 -9.16 -0.36
N ILE A 48 1.05 -9.75 -1.50
CA ILE A 48 2.35 -10.40 -1.73
C ILE A 48 3.22 -9.42 -2.50
N VAL A 49 4.34 -9.05 -1.92
CA VAL A 49 5.25 -8.03 -2.44
C VAL A 49 6.64 -8.60 -2.66
N GLY A 50 7.30 -8.18 -3.75
CA GLY A 50 8.68 -8.55 -4.03
C GLY A 50 9.64 -7.85 -3.08
N THR A 51 10.61 -8.58 -2.52
CA THR A 51 11.68 -8.02 -1.68
C THR A 51 13.04 -8.08 -2.38
N ALA A 52 13.17 -8.93 -3.38
CA ALA A 52 14.32 -9.08 -4.26
C ALA A 52 13.90 -9.85 -5.52
N ALA A 53 14.82 -10.09 -6.45
CA ALA A 53 14.58 -10.96 -7.59
C ALA A 53 14.13 -12.35 -7.10
N ASP A 54 13.06 -12.85 -7.67
CA ASP A 54 12.47 -14.17 -7.34
C ASP A 54 12.13 -14.39 -5.85
N THR A 55 12.04 -13.31 -5.08
CA THR A 55 11.76 -13.38 -3.65
C THR A 55 10.58 -12.49 -3.31
N ALA A 56 9.57 -13.04 -2.66
CA ALA A 56 8.38 -12.33 -2.23
C ALA A 56 8.11 -12.54 -0.74
N THR A 57 7.38 -11.63 -0.14
CA THR A 57 6.88 -11.76 1.23
C THR A 57 5.47 -11.21 1.33
N LYS A 58 4.77 -11.57 2.39
CA LYS A 58 3.47 -11.01 2.71
C LYS A 58 3.64 -9.64 3.36
N LEU A 59 2.92 -8.67 2.86
CA LEU A 59 2.70 -7.38 3.51
C LEU A 59 1.26 -7.37 4.04
N SER A 60 1.11 -7.42 5.34
CA SER A 60 -0.20 -7.38 5.98
C SER A 60 -0.91 -6.06 5.69
N VAL A 61 -2.24 -6.10 5.60
CA VAL A 61 -3.05 -4.89 5.41
C VAL A 61 -2.77 -3.85 6.50
N GLY A 62 -2.67 -2.59 6.10
CA GLY A 62 -2.43 -1.49 7.01
C GLY A 62 -3.65 -1.08 7.84
N THR A 63 -3.43 -0.16 8.74
CA THR A 63 -4.51 0.47 9.52
C THR A 63 -5.54 1.12 8.59
N ASN A 64 -6.81 1.05 8.98
CA ASN A 64 -7.89 1.68 8.22
C ASN A 64 -7.56 3.17 7.95
N THR A 65 -7.85 3.64 6.75
CA THR A 65 -7.54 4.97 6.21
C THR A 65 -6.07 5.21 5.80
N TYR A 66 -5.15 4.30 6.12
CA TYR A 66 -3.78 4.42 5.65
C TYR A 66 -3.68 4.18 4.13
N VAL A 67 -2.70 4.78 3.51
CA VAL A 67 -2.36 4.61 2.09
C VAL A 67 -1.03 3.85 1.94
N LEU A 68 -0.96 3.03 0.91
CA LEU A 68 0.28 2.32 0.58
C LEU A 68 1.22 3.28 -0.16
N THR A 69 2.40 3.46 0.37
CA THR A 69 3.43 4.35 -0.19
C THR A 69 4.70 3.59 -0.50
N ALA A 70 5.46 4.05 -1.48
CA ALA A 70 6.82 3.57 -1.71
C ALA A 70 7.74 4.03 -0.57
N ASP A 71 8.51 3.10 -0.03
CA ASP A 71 9.44 3.35 1.08
C ASP A 71 10.67 2.45 0.94
N SER A 72 11.73 2.99 0.38
CA SER A 72 12.97 2.25 0.14
C SER A 72 13.72 1.85 1.41
N SER A 73 13.32 2.35 2.57
CA SER A 73 13.90 1.97 3.87
C SER A 73 13.38 0.64 4.41
N THR A 74 12.25 0.16 3.89
CA THR A 74 11.67 -1.13 4.26
C THR A 74 12.15 -2.25 3.33
N ALA A 75 12.19 -3.48 3.84
CA ALA A 75 12.58 -4.64 3.04
C ALA A 75 11.65 -4.90 1.84
N SER A 76 10.38 -4.54 1.95
CA SER A 76 9.39 -4.67 0.87
C SER A 76 9.39 -3.51 -0.10
N GLY A 77 10.11 -2.42 0.17
CA GLY A 77 10.04 -1.18 -0.60
C GLY A 77 8.70 -0.43 -0.46
N LEU A 78 7.81 -0.90 0.43
CA LEU A 78 6.46 -0.37 0.63
C LEU A 78 6.15 -0.20 2.11
N SER A 79 5.36 0.80 2.44
CA SER A 79 4.92 1.09 3.79
C SER A 79 3.48 1.63 3.79
N TRP A 80 2.71 1.29 4.81
CA TRP A 80 1.40 1.88 5.05
C TRP A 80 1.57 3.15 5.88
N THR A 81 1.16 4.30 5.35
CA THR A 81 1.30 5.59 6.01
C THR A 81 -0.03 6.28 6.19
N SER A 82 -0.17 7.01 7.28
CA SER A 82 -1.30 7.93 7.45
C SER A 82 -1.23 9.00 6.35
N PRO A 83 -2.32 9.27 5.61
CA PRO A 83 -2.31 10.35 4.65
C PRO A 83 -1.99 11.67 5.34
N THR A 84 -1.06 12.41 4.78
CA THR A 84 -0.83 13.79 5.21
C THR A 84 -2.04 14.63 4.84
N THR A 85 -2.57 15.36 5.78
CA THR A 85 -3.69 16.28 5.54
C THR A 85 -3.18 17.47 4.73
N GLY A 86 -3.29 17.39 3.40
CA GLY A 86 -3.07 18.49 2.45
C GLY A 86 -1.63 19.03 2.36
N ASP A 87 -1.26 19.49 1.16
CA ASP A 87 0.06 20.10 0.88
C ASP A 87 0.22 21.52 1.48
N ILE A 88 -0.87 22.11 1.97
CA ILE A 88 -0.82 23.43 2.57
C ILE A 88 -0.44 23.30 4.04
N THR A 89 0.80 23.66 4.39
CA THR A 89 1.29 23.64 5.77
C THR A 89 0.92 24.89 6.57
N GLY A 90 0.46 25.93 5.89
CA GLY A 90 -0.03 27.14 6.53
C GLY A 90 -0.57 28.15 5.54
N VAL A 91 -1.55 28.92 5.99
CA VAL A 91 -2.05 30.11 5.30
C VAL A 91 -1.71 31.32 6.14
N THR A 92 -0.91 32.23 5.59
CA THR A 92 -0.52 33.48 6.26
C THR A 92 -1.27 34.64 5.64
N ALA A 93 -1.93 35.43 6.47
CA ALA A 93 -2.60 36.63 6.02
C ALA A 93 -1.58 37.70 5.57
N GLY A 94 -1.84 38.29 4.40
CA GLY A 94 -1.08 39.44 3.89
C GLY A 94 -1.67 40.78 4.35
N THR A 95 -1.21 41.84 3.71
CA THR A 95 -1.68 43.20 4.00
C THR A 95 -3.19 43.33 3.70
N ALA A 96 -3.92 43.99 4.57
CA ALA A 96 -5.39 44.21 4.50
C ALA A 96 -6.21 42.91 4.63
N ILE A 97 -5.60 41.82 5.02
CA ILE A 97 -6.23 40.55 5.28
C ILE A 97 -5.90 40.10 6.70
N SER A 98 -6.84 39.49 7.39
CA SER A 98 -6.62 38.90 8.72
C SER A 98 -7.07 37.45 8.75
N GLY A 99 -6.56 36.70 9.70
CA GLY A 99 -6.80 35.25 9.81
C GLY A 99 -5.59 34.45 9.35
N GLY A 100 -5.83 33.23 8.99
CA GLY A 100 -4.79 32.27 8.67
C GLY A 100 -4.71 31.14 9.70
N GLY A 101 -3.87 30.16 9.45
CA GLY A 101 -3.68 29.01 10.32
C GLY A 101 -2.85 27.92 9.67
N SER A 102 -2.39 26.96 10.49
CA SER A 102 -1.54 25.83 10.05
C SER A 102 -2.25 24.47 10.14
N SER A 103 -3.53 24.44 10.48
CA SER A 103 -4.28 23.18 10.57
C SER A 103 -5.78 23.41 10.54
N GLY A 104 -6.54 22.37 10.15
CA GLY A 104 -7.99 22.39 10.15
C GLY A 104 -8.61 23.36 9.14
N THR A 105 -9.79 23.88 9.46
CA THR A 105 -10.45 24.91 8.66
C THR A 105 -9.84 26.26 8.97
N VAL A 106 -9.34 26.93 7.93
CA VAL A 106 -8.71 28.24 8.07
C VAL A 106 -9.66 29.31 7.53
N THR A 107 -9.93 30.33 8.36
CA THR A 107 -10.72 31.50 7.97
C THR A 107 -9.80 32.65 7.60
N VAL A 108 -10.05 33.27 6.46
CA VAL A 108 -9.33 34.45 5.98
C VAL A 108 -10.36 35.57 5.78
N ASN A 109 -10.13 36.72 6.39
CA ASN A 109 -11.05 37.87 6.33
C ASN A 109 -10.37 39.07 5.65
N VAL A 110 -11.13 39.81 4.91
CA VAL A 110 -10.70 41.10 4.34
C VAL A 110 -10.97 42.22 5.33
N ASN A 111 -9.96 43.02 5.65
CA ASN A 111 -10.08 44.19 6.52
C ASN A 111 -10.52 45.40 5.71
N VAL A 112 -11.81 45.45 5.41
CA VAL A 112 -12.38 46.52 4.58
C VAL A 112 -12.49 47.85 5.35
N GLU A 113 -12.60 47.75 6.67
CA GLU A 113 -12.79 48.93 7.52
C GLU A 113 -11.67 49.97 7.44
N THR A 114 -10.41 49.49 7.44
CA THR A 114 -9.25 50.39 7.36
C THR A 114 -9.22 51.19 6.06
N ALA A 115 -9.49 50.53 4.93
CA ALA A 115 -9.54 51.19 3.63
C ALA A 115 -10.72 52.16 3.53
N THR A 116 -11.89 51.81 4.06
CA THR A 116 -13.07 52.66 4.07
C THR A 116 -12.90 53.90 4.95
N LEU A 117 -12.28 53.74 6.12
CA LEU A 117 -11.98 54.85 7.02
C LEU A 117 -10.94 55.81 6.42
N GLN A 118 -9.93 55.31 5.74
CA GLN A 118 -8.93 56.15 5.05
C GLN A 118 -9.56 56.95 3.91
N LEU A 119 -10.42 56.33 3.11
CA LEU A 119 -11.13 57.01 2.03
C LEU A 119 -12.10 58.08 2.56
N ALA A 120 -12.85 57.77 3.63
CA ALA A 120 -13.74 58.74 4.29
C ALA A 120 -12.96 59.92 4.86
N GLY A 121 -11.80 59.70 5.46
CA GLY A 121 -10.94 60.79 5.95
C GLY A 121 -10.36 61.67 4.85
N GLN A 122 -10.11 61.16 3.69
CA GLN A 122 -9.65 61.92 2.53
C GLN A 122 -10.74 62.72 1.84
N VAL A 123 -11.98 62.29 1.88
CA VAL A 123 -13.12 62.97 1.23
C VAL A 123 -13.66 64.12 2.09
N PHE A 124 -13.58 64.02 3.41
CA PHE A 124 -14.12 64.99 4.35
C PHE A 124 -13.10 65.80 5.15
N GLY A 125 -11.82 65.46 4.96
CA GLY A 125 -10.71 66.12 5.64
C GLY A 125 -10.00 67.12 4.75
#